data_7e5d4af54e079c91c66440fa90dfe1ec
#
_entry.id   7e5d4af54e079c91c66440fa90dfe1ec
#
_cell.length_a   1.000
_cell.length_b   1.000
_cell.length_c   1.000
_cell.angle_alpha   90.00
_cell.angle_beta   90.00
_cell.angle_gamma   90.00
#
_symmetry.space_group_name_H-M   'P 1'
#
loop_
_entity.id
_entity.type
_entity.pdbx_description
1 polymer ?
#
loop_
_entity_poly.entity_id
_entity_poly.type
_entity_poly.pdbx_seq_one_letter_code
_entity_poly.pdbx_strand_id
1 'polypeptide(L)'
;MKKANIEFSRSFFYLVTLILILAVPGCGVKFIADYDEATDKSVTELQRKVEGFLVDIERKVGTDDAAYSNNTEFYDEVRVDISAIRVRAAAREKNEITLEQLDLVQKNLDNLEKLHELGFNSPEEIEPLRKAFNASFTAILKFELAKKRGEKI
;
A
#
# COMPACT_ATOMS: atom_id res chain seq x y z
N MET A 1 -65.18 -10.84 -25.77
CA MET A 1 -64.44 -11.46 -24.66
C MET A 1 -62.98 -11.87 -24.96
N LYS A 2 -62.48 -11.96 -26.21
CA LYS A 2 -61.09 -12.33 -26.52
C LYS A 2 -60.03 -11.20 -26.35
N LYS A 3 -60.41 -9.92 -26.47
CA LYS A 3 -59.42 -8.78 -26.37
C LYS A 3 -58.89 -8.55 -24.94
N ALA A 4 -59.70 -8.75 -23.91
CA ALA A 4 -59.32 -8.52 -22.51
C ALA A 4 -58.23 -9.50 -22.04
N ASN A 5 -58.23 -10.75 -22.48
CA ASN A 5 -57.24 -11.75 -22.12
C ASN A 5 -55.85 -11.49 -22.74
N ILE A 6 -55.80 -10.86 -23.90
CA ILE A 6 -54.54 -10.55 -24.59
C ILE A 6 -53.85 -9.37 -23.91
N GLU A 7 -54.56 -8.36 -23.47
CA GLU A 7 -54.01 -7.19 -22.76
C GLU A 7 -53.52 -7.60 -21.37
N PHE A 8 -54.24 -8.43 -20.65
CA PHE A 8 -53.83 -8.96 -19.34
C PHE A 8 -52.52 -9.78 -19.47
N SER A 9 -52.41 -10.63 -20.48
CA SER A 9 -51.23 -11.44 -20.75
C SER A 9 -50.00 -10.58 -21.07
N ARG A 10 -50.17 -9.52 -21.86
CA ARG A 10 -49.05 -8.58 -22.19
C ARG A 10 -48.62 -7.80 -20.95
N SER A 11 -49.54 -7.29 -20.14
CA SER A 11 -49.22 -6.54 -18.92
C SER A 11 -48.49 -7.42 -17.90
N PHE A 12 -48.94 -8.67 -17.76
CA PHE A 12 -48.30 -9.66 -16.90
C PHE A 12 -46.87 -10.00 -17.39
N PHE A 13 -46.67 -10.13 -18.69
CA PHE A 13 -45.36 -10.37 -19.26
C PHE A 13 -44.36 -9.19 -19.00
N TYR A 14 -44.83 -7.94 -19.16
CA TYR A 14 -43.99 -6.76 -18.85
C TYR A 14 -43.69 -6.70 -17.35
N LEU A 15 -44.61 -7.02 -16.47
CA LEU A 15 -44.38 -7.05 -15.02
C LEU A 15 -43.33 -8.09 -14.64
N VAL A 16 -43.40 -9.30 -15.20
CA VAL A 16 -42.43 -10.37 -14.98
C VAL A 16 -41.04 -9.99 -15.52
N THR A 17 -40.99 -9.38 -16.70
CA THR A 17 -39.73 -8.91 -17.29
C THR A 17 -39.13 -7.81 -16.44
N LEU A 18 -39.91 -6.87 -15.93
CA LEU A 18 -39.46 -5.81 -15.04
C LEU A 18 -38.87 -6.35 -13.72
N ILE A 19 -39.56 -7.34 -13.12
CA ILE A 19 -39.09 -8.01 -11.90
C ILE A 19 -37.78 -8.77 -12.17
N LEU A 20 -37.66 -9.42 -13.33
CA LEU A 20 -36.43 -10.15 -13.72
C LEU A 20 -35.23 -9.22 -13.88
N ILE A 21 -35.44 -8.00 -14.40
CA ILE A 21 -34.38 -6.98 -14.55
C ILE A 21 -33.95 -6.43 -13.17
N LEU A 22 -34.88 -6.30 -12.23
CA LEU A 22 -34.60 -5.83 -10.87
C LEU A 22 -33.95 -6.90 -9.98
N ALA A 23 -34.01 -8.17 -10.36
CA ALA A 23 -33.46 -9.30 -9.62
C ALA A 23 -31.98 -9.60 -10.00
N VAL A 24 -31.35 -8.81 -10.89
CA VAL A 24 -29.92 -8.97 -11.16
C VAL A 24 -29.16 -8.54 -9.91
N PRO A 25 -28.54 -9.47 -9.14
CA PRO A 25 -27.68 -9.09 -8.05
C PRO A 25 -26.56 -8.25 -8.63
N GLY A 26 -26.48 -6.99 -8.26
CA GLY A 26 -25.36 -6.12 -8.62
C GLY A 26 -24.09 -6.74 -8.05
N CYS A 27 -23.36 -7.52 -8.85
CA CYS A 27 -21.99 -7.89 -8.52
C CYS A 27 -21.21 -6.58 -8.37
N GLY A 28 -20.99 -6.15 -7.15
CA GLY A 28 -20.14 -4.99 -6.86
C GLY A 28 -18.76 -5.25 -7.45
N VAL A 29 -18.43 -4.59 -8.56
CA VAL A 29 -17.09 -4.67 -9.16
C VAL A 29 -16.14 -3.96 -8.21
N LYS A 30 -15.35 -4.70 -7.44
CA LYS A 30 -14.28 -4.14 -6.64
C LYS A 30 -13.14 -3.72 -7.57
N PHE A 31 -12.70 -2.48 -7.49
CA PHE A 31 -11.61 -1.92 -8.30
C PHE A 31 -10.27 -1.96 -7.58
N ILE A 32 -10.25 -2.21 -6.29
CA ILE A 32 -9.06 -2.30 -5.43
C ILE A 32 -9.13 -3.54 -4.55
N ALA A 33 -7.97 -4.03 -4.13
CA ALA A 33 -7.86 -5.14 -3.18
C ALA A 33 -8.56 -4.84 -1.87
N ASP A 34 -8.98 -5.88 -1.16
CA ASP A 34 -9.46 -5.78 0.20
C ASP A 34 -8.32 -5.37 1.16
N TYR A 35 -8.70 -4.79 2.30
CA TYR A 35 -7.76 -4.45 3.37
C TYR A 35 -7.00 -5.69 3.85
N ASP A 36 -5.72 -5.50 4.13
CA ASP A 36 -4.86 -6.53 4.71
C ASP A 36 -4.16 -6.02 5.96
N GLU A 37 -4.65 -6.44 7.12
CA GLU A 37 -4.10 -6.04 8.42
C GLU A 37 -2.61 -6.41 8.56
N ALA A 38 -2.18 -7.54 8.00
CA ALA A 38 -0.79 -7.92 8.08
C ALA A 38 0.12 -7.04 7.21
N THR A 39 -0.34 -6.61 6.03
CA THR A 39 0.37 -5.61 5.22
C THR A 39 0.47 -4.27 5.96
N ASP A 40 -0.62 -3.77 6.54
CA ASP A 40 -0.65 -2.53 7.33
C ASP A 40 0.34 -2.58 8.50
N LYS A 41 0.31 -3.66 9.27
CA LYS A 41 1.22 -3.89 10.39
C LYS A 41 2.68 -3.97 9.94
N SER A 42 2.98 -4.75 8.90
CA SER A 42 4.35 -4.90 8.41
C SER A 42 4.92 -3.60 7.85
N VAL A 43 4.11 -2.78 7.16
CA VAL A 43 4.51 -1.44 6.70
C VAL A 43 4.80 -0.51 7.88
N THR A 44 3.99 -0.57 8.95
CA THR A 44 4.21 0.22 10.17
C THR A 44 5.50 -0.21 10.89
N GLU A 45 5.78 -1.51 10.97
CA GLU A 45 7.02 -2.04 11.56
C GLU A 45 8.24 -1.62 10.74
N LEU A 46 8.16 -1.71 9.42
CA LEU A 46 9.22 -1.26 8.51
C LEU A 46 9.48 0.25 8.66
N GLN A 47 8.42 1.07 8.73
CA GLN A 47 8.56 2.51 8.96
C GLN A 47 9.30 2.80 10.27
N ARG A 48 8.98 2.09 11.35
CA ARG A 48 9.68 2.26 12.64
C ARG A 48 11.14 1.83 12.58
N LYS A 49 11.46 0.75 11.86
CA LYS A 49 12.85 0.30 11.64
C LYS A 49 13.66 1.36 10.91
N VAL A 50 13.12 1.90 9.81
CA VAL A 50 13.78 2.95 9.02
C VAL A 50 13.96 4.22 9.84
N GLU A 51 12.92 4.68 10.55
CA GLU A 51 13.02 5.88 11.40
C GLU A 51 14.04 5.70 12.53
N GLY A 52 14.06 4.52 13.16
CA GLY A 52 15.05 4.20 14.20
C GLY A 52 16.48 4.31 13.68
N PHE A 53 16.72 3.78 12.48
CA PHE A 53 18.04 3.89 11.83
C PHE A 53 18.40 5.35 11.51
N LEU A 54 17.49 6.12 10.91
CA LEU A 54 17.76 7.53 10.58
C LEU A 54 18.06 8.37 11.82
N VAL A 55 17.36 8.13 12.93
CA VAL A 55 17.64 8.78 14.22
C VAL A 55 19.01 8.38 14.78
N ASP A 56 19.39 7.11 14.63
CA ASP A 56 20.68 6.62 15.10
C ASP A 56 21.84 7.21 14.28
N ILE A 57 21.76 7.16 12.96
CA ILE A 57 22.76 7.74 12.06
C ILE A 57 22.89 9.25 12.28
N GLU A 58 21.79 9.98 12.40
CA GLU A 58 21.80 11.43 12.65
C GLU A 58 22.62 11.82 13.89
N ARG A 59 22.55 11.00 14.95
CA ARG A 59 23.33 11.22 16.19
C ARG A 59 24.83 10.89 16.02
N LYS A 60 25.14 9.98 15.10
CA LYS A 60 26.49 9.44 14.90
C LYS A 60 27.27 10.12 13.79
N VAL A 61 26.64 11.03 13.03
CA VAL A 61 27.31 11.76 11.95
C VAL A 61 28.64 12.35 12.44
N GLY A 62 29.70 12.11 11.68
CA GLY A 62 31.09 12.54 12.03
C GLY A 62 31.83 11.54 12.91
N THR A 63 31.28 10.38 13.23
CA THR A 63 31.96 9.28 13.92
C THR A 63 32.11 8.06 13.01
N ASP A 64 33.04 7.16 13.34
CA ASP A 64 33.24 5.88 12.62
C ASP A 64 31.98 4.99 12.69
N ASP A 65 31.19 5.11 13.74
CA ASP A 65 29.95 4.35 13.93
C ASP A 65 28.88 4.70 12.88
N ALA A 66 28.96 5.91 12.29
CA ALA A 66 28.09 6.31 11.19
C ALA A 66 28.61 5.84 9.81
N ALA A 67 29.74 5.15 9.73
CA ALA A 67 30.24 4.68 8.44
C ALA A 67 29.32 3.62 7.84
N TYR A 68 29.11 3.66 6.53
CA TYR A 68 28.30 2.68 5.80
C TYR A 68 28.72 1.23 6.10
N SER A 69 30.03 0.95 6.12
CA SER A 69 30.59 -0.38 6.39
C SER A 69 30.14 -1.00 7.73
N ASN A 70 29.79 -0.17 8.69
CA ASN A 70 29.32 -0.61 10.01
C ASN A 70 27.79 -0.75 10.10
N ASN A 71 27.08 -0.45 9.01
CA ASN A 71 25.63 -0.36 8.99
C ASN A 71 24.99 -1.14 7.81
N THR A 72 25.71 -2.01 7.13
CA THR A 72 25.24 -2.76 5.95
C THR A 72 24.07 -3.68 6.27
N GLU A 73 24.07 -4.29 7.47
CA GLU A 73 23.01 -5.21 7.92
C GLU A 73 21.61 -4.57 7.89
N PHE A 74 21.53 -3.27 8.22
CA PHE A 74 20.27 -2.53 8.14
C PHE A 74 19.68 -2.56 6.73
N TYR A 75 20.49 -2.35 5.70
CA TYR A 75 20.03 -2.34 4.30
C TYR A 75 19.53 -3.71 3.86
N ASP A 76 20.24 -4.76 4.25
CA ASP A 76 19.86 -6.15 3.94
C ASP A 76 18.54 -6.51 4.63
N GLU A 77 18.38 -6.19 5.92
CA GLU A 77 17.15 -6.44 6.65
C GLU A 77 15.96 -5.68 6.05
N VAL A 78 16.11 -4.39 5.73
CA VAL A 78 15.03 -3.58 5.14
C VAL A 78 14.63 -4.10 3.75
N ARG A 79 15.59 -4.57 2.93
CA ARG A 79 15.29 -5.23 1.65
C ARG A 79 14.48 -6.51 1.83
N VAL A 80 14.82 -7.31 2.84
CA VAL A 80 14.07 -8.54 3.17
C VAL A 80 12.64 -8.17 3.58
N ASP A 81 12.46 -7.17 4.45
CA ASP A 81 11.14 -6.71 4.89
C ASP A 81 10.29 -6.19 3.72
N ILE A 82 10.86 -5.33 2.85
CA ILE A 82 10.18 -4.85 1.63
C ILE A 82 9.78 -6.02 0.74
N SER A 83 10.67 -6.99 0.54
CA SER A 83 10.40 -8.18 -0.28
C SER A 83 9.25 -9.01 0.30
N ALA A 84 9.23 -9.23 1.61
CA ALA A 84 8.16 -9.97 2.28
C ALA A 84 6.79 -9.28 2.14
N ILE A 85 6.75 -7.95 2.32
CA ILE A 85 5.53 -7.16 2.13
C ILE A 85 5.08 -7.22 0.67
N ARG A 86 6.02 -7.12 -0.28
CA ARG A 86 5.75 -7.18 -1.72
C ARG A 86 5.13 -8.52 -2.13
N VAL A 87 5.69 -9.64 -1.68
CA VAL A 87 5.17 -10.98 -1.97
C VAL A 87 3.73 -11.11 -1.46
N ARG A 88 3.47 -10.62 -0.25
CA ARG A 88 2.13 -10.61 0.33
C ARG A 88 1.17 -9.73 -0.45
N ALA A 89 1.59 -8.52 -0.82
CA ALA A 89 0.77 -7.59 -1.60
C ALA A 89 0.45 -8.15 -2.99
N ALA A 90 1.42 -8.78 -3.66
CA ALA A 90 1.26 -9.39 -4.99
C ALA A 90 0.35 -10.62 -4.98
N ALA A 91 0.21 -11.32 -3.85
CA ALA A 91 -0.72 -12.44 -3.70
C ALA A 91 -2.20 -12.00 -3.69
N ARG A 92 -2.49 -10.71 -3.70
CA ARG A 92 -3.84 -10.14 -3.72
C ARG A 92 -4.12 -9.48 -5.06
N GLU A 93 -5.21 -9.88 -5.70
CA GLU A 93 -5.67 -9.25 -6.94
C GLU A 93 -6.00 -7.77 -6.72
N LYS A 94 -5.74 -6.92 -7.73
CA LYS A 94 -6.05 -5.47 -7.73
C LYS A 94 -5.31 -4.67 -6.66
N ASN A 95 -4.08 -5.08 -6.36
CA ASN A 95 -3.21 -4.46 -5.35
C ASN A 95 -1.99 -3.74 -5.96
N GLU A 96 -2.06 -3.39 -7.24
CA GLU A 96 -0.98 -2.78 -8.03
C GLU A 96 -0.51 -1.47 -7.40
N ILE A 97 -1.44 -0.66 -6.88
CA ILE A 97 -1.11 0.62 -6.23
C ILE A 97 -0.21 0.40 -5.00
N THR A 98 -0.48 -0.61 -4.17
CA THR A 98 0.39 -0.93 -3.03
C THR A 98 1.77 -1.37 -3.50
N LEU A 99 1.85 -2.14 -4.60
CA LEU A 99 3.14 -2.55 -5.19
C LEU A 99 3.94 -1.36 -5.71
N GLU A 100 3.32 -0.42 -6.44
CA GLU A 100 3.96 0.80 -6.92
C GLU A 100 4.47 1.67 -5.76
N GLN A 101 3.72 1.77 -4.68
CA GLN A 101 4.15 2.49 -3.48
C GLN A 101 5.33 1.82 -2.77
N LEU A 102 5.39 0.47 -2.74
CA LEU A 102 6.56 -0.27 -2.25
C LEU A 102 7.79 -0.05 -3.13
N ASP A 103 7.63 0.13 -4.45
CA ASP A 103 8.72 0.51 -5.35
C ASP A 103 9.33 1.87 -4.97
N LEU A 104 8.50 2.82 -4.52
CA LEU A 104 8.99 4.11 -4.02
C LEU A 104 9.77 3.96 -2.71
N VAL A 105 9.33 3.08 -1.80
CA VAL A 105 10.08 2.78 -0.56
C VAL A 105 11.43 2.17 -0.90
N GLN A 106 11.47 1.19 -1.83
CA GLN A 106 12.72 0.58 -2.29
C GLN A 106 13.66 1.62 -2.90
N LYS A 107 13.15 2.50 -3.76
CA LYS A 107 13.93 3.58 -4.36
C LYS A 107 14.51 4.53 -3.32
N ASN A 108 13.75 4.84 -2.26
CA ASN A 108 14.24 5.66 -1.16
C ASN A 108 15.36 4.96 -0.39
N LEU A 109 15.25 3.63 -0.19
CA LEU A 109 16.31 2.83 0.43
C LEU A 109 17.60 2.86 -0.41
N ASP A 110 17.48 2.64 -1.72
CA ASP A 110 18.62 2.66 -2.63
C ASP A 110 19.30 4.05 -2.68
N ASN A 111 18.53 5.13 -2.57
CA ASN A 111 19.04 6.48 -2.49
C ASN A 111 19.74 6.75 -1.14
N LEU A 112 19.14 6.31 -0.03
CA LEU A 112 19.73 6.40 1.29
C LEU A 112 21.08 5.69 1.32
N GLU A 113 21.14 4.46 0.80
CA GLU A 113 22.35 3.66 0.76
C GLU A 113 23.47 4.35 -0.02
N LYS A 114 23.18 4.83 -1.24
CA LYS A 114 24.15 5.56 -2.08
C LYS A 114 24.71 6.80 -1.39
N LEU A 115 23.86 7.55 -0.69
CA LEU A 115 24.30 8.73 0.05
C LEU A 115 25.11 8.34 1.28
N HIS A 116 24.75 7.26 1.95
CA HIS A 116 25.47 6.73 3.11
C HIS A 116 26.85 6.18 2.71
N GLU A 117 26.98 5.54 1.54
CA GLU A 117 28.27 5.12 0.98
C GLU A 117 29.23 6.29 0.75
N LEU A 118 28.70 7.48 0.40
CA LEU A 118 29.47 8.71 0.25
C LEU A 118 29.84 9.34 1.61
N GLY A 119 29.15 8.93 2.67
CA GLY A 119 29.25 9.50 4.01
C GLY A 119 28.44 10.76 4.19
N PHE A 120 27.81 10.90 5.37
CA PHE A 120 27.10 12.12 5.76
C PHE A 120 28.06 13.11 6.41
N ASN A 121 28.03 14.36 5.95
CA ASN A 121 28.86 15.43 6.47
C ASN A 121 28.18 16.22 7.59
N SER A 122 26.84 16.22 7.63
CA SER A 122 26.08 16.89 8.66
C SER A 122 24.76 16.16 8.95
N PRO A 123 24.20 16.29 10.16
CA PRO A 123 22.89 15.72 10.52
C PRO A 123 21.75 16.22 9.64
N GLU A 124 21.84 17.45 9.10
CA GLU A 124 20.81 18.06 8.26
C GLU A 124 20.59 17.31 6.93
N GLU A 125 21.60 16.55 6.47
CA GLU A 125 21.50 15.73 5.26
C GLU A 125 20.52 14.55 5.43
N ILE A 126 20.21 14.17 6.66
CA ILE A 126 19.26 13.07 6.98
C ILE A 126 17.79 13.50 6.82
N GLU A 127 17.46 14.77 7.06
CA GLU A 127 16.09 15.25 7.07
C GLU A 127 15.34 15.11 5.72
N PRO A 128 15.96 15.41 4.56
CA PRO A 128 15.32 15.15 3.27
C PRO A 128 15.00 13.66 3.03
N LEU A 129 15.87 12.76 3.49
CA LEU A 129 15.69 11.30 3.38
C LEU A 129 14.51 10.86 4.25
N ARG A 130 14.46 11.31 5.50
CA ARG A 130 13.36 11.08 6.43
C ARG A 130 12.02 11.53 5.82
N LYS A 131 11.97 12.72 5.23
CA LYS A 131 10.75 13.22 4.56
C LYS A 131 10.33 12.33 3.38
N ALA A 132 11.27 11.86 2.57
CA ALA A 132 10.97 10.97 1.45
C ALA A 132 10.37 9.63 1.92
N PHE A 133 10.97 9.01 2.93
CA PHE A 133 10.43 7.78 3.52
C PHE A 133 9.05 8.00 4.14
N ASN A 134 8.88 9.04 4.96
CA ASN A 134 7.62 9.34 5.61
C ASN A 134 6.50 9.63 4.59
N ALA A 135 6.81 10.27 3.47
CA ALA A 135 5.84 10.48 2.39
C ALA A 135 5.40 9.13 1.78
N SER A 136 6.33 8.23 1.48
CA SER A 136 6.04 6.91 0.90
C SER A 136 5.25 6.03 1.87
N PHE A 137 5.66 5.92 3.12
CA PHE A 137 4.93 5.14 4.14
C PHE A 137 3.53 5.71 4.40
N THR A 138 3.41 7.04 4.47
CA THR A 138 2.10 7.71 4.64
C THR A 138 1.16 7.38 3.48
N ALA A 139 1.67 7.32 2.24
CA ALA A 139 0.85 6.97 1.08
C ALA A 139 0.30 5.54 1.20
N ILE A 140 1.14 4.56 1.54
CA ILE A 140 0.73 3.15 1.71
C ILE A 140 -0.31 3.05 2.83
N LEU A 141 -0.04 3.60 4.02
CA LEU A 141 -0.94 3.50 5.18
C LEU A 141 -2.28 4.18 4.93
N LYS A 142 -2.29 5.36 4.26
CA LYS A 142 -3.55 6.01 3.86
C LYS A 142 -4.35 5.16 2.90
N PHE A 143 -3.70 4.47 1.97
CA PHE A 143 -4.36 3.60 1.01
C PHE A 143 -4.94 2.35 1.70
N GLU A 144 -4.19 1.70 2.60
CA GLU A 144 -4.70 0.57 3.40
C GLU A 144 -5.90 0.99 4.28
N LEU A 145 -5.84 2.18 4.90
CA LEU A 145 -6.98 2.72 5.65
C LEU A 145 -8.21 3.01 4.76
N ALA A 146 -8.00 3.42 3.51
CA ALA A 146 -9.09 3.61 2.55
C ALA A 146 -9.75 2.27 2.18
N LYS A 147 -8.96 1.21 1.96
CA LYS A 147 -9.47 -0.16 1.75
C LYS A 147 -10.33 -0.62 2.93
N LYS A 148 -9.83 -0.44 4.17
CA LYS A 148 -10.55 -0.80 5.40
C LYS A 148 -11.90 -0.09 5.55
N ARG A 149 -12.01 1.15 5.07
CA ARG A 149 -13.30 1.88 5.06
C ARG A 149 -14.25 1.36 4.00
N GLY A 150 -13.75 0.97 2.83
CA GLY A 150 -14.54 0.40 1.74
C GLY A 150 -15.15 -0.96 2.07
N GLU A 151 -14.54 -1.74 2.96
CA GLU A 151 -15.08 -3.02 3.43
C GLU A 151 -16.31 -2.87 4.37
N LYS A 152 -16.55 -1.67 4.90
CA LYS A 152 -17.63 -1.41 5.86
C LYS A 152 -18.94 -0.93 5.19
N ILE A 153 -18.95 -0.81 3.87
CA ILE A 153 -20.13 -0.44 3.06
C ILE A 153 -20.72 -1.68 2.39
#